data_3f4d6e9826470ae21f75ee72a775d435
#
_entry.id   3f4d6e9826470ae21f75ee72a775d435
#
_cell.length_a   1.000
_cell.length_b   1.000
_cell.length_c   1.000
_cell.angle_alpha   90.00
_cell.angle_beta   90.00
_cell.angle_gamma   90.00
#
_symmetry.space_group_name_H-M   'P 1'
#
loop_
_entity.id
_entity.type
_entity.pdbx_description
1 polymer ?
#
loop_
_entity_poly.entity_id
_entity_poly.type
_entity_poly.pdbx_seq_one_letter_code
_entity_poly.pdbx_strand_id
1 'polypeptide(L)'
;MQPTRSFTFSCLVLVVLIALSGYAFSATVAVGTCTKLVHFATIQLAVNFVSTGSIIKVCPGTYPEQVAIVAKNLTLEGIASPAGDAAVILPPATGLVANATDVDTGNPIAAQLLVRDAGPVSISNLTVDGTGNALTDCSPDLQGILFQNASGTVNHVAVRNQVPNGIPNGCQIGNSIFVQTAAGHSSTVSVEHSSVHNYNKNGITGNDLNTTLVLTLNYVQGAGVVPVPGAAQNGIQLGYGASGTIEGNTVIDNIYGDPTVAASANILLYDTAENSGITVTRNRVGNSQLPIALITLGDDGANLGDGVTVTDNDIFGTSAYDAVDVCTNGNTVTGNTVFNSAESGVHLDASCGIHFGGTTGNNNIATGNTMVESACAGILIDTGTTGNTTSPDTYFTVPFPVTSSTASCPFVAGPMRAKATNKFSPAR
;
A
#
# COMPACT_ATOMS: atom_id res chain seq x y z
N MET A 1 96.03 13.52 15.41
CA MET A 1 94.65 14.00 15.70
C MET A 1 93.78 13.71 14.47
N GLN A 2 93.00 12.64 14.56
CA GLN A 2 92.00 12.28 13.49
C GLN A 2 90.64 12.66 14.00
N PRO A 3 89.77 13.26 13.12
CA PRO A 3 88.42 13.52 13.52
C PRO A 3 87.53 12.30 13.24
N THR A 4 86.83 11.87 14.27
CA THR A 4 85.76 10.84 14.22
C THR A 4 84.53 11.34 13.44
N ARG A 5 84.19 10.66 12.34
CA ARG A 5 82.92 10.88 11.63
C ARG A 5 81.78 10.11 12.33
N SER A 6 80.85 10.88 12.85
CA SER A 6 79.60 10.36 13.36
C SER A 6 78.63 10.06 12.14
N PHE A 7 78.31 8.79 12.02
CA PHE A 7 77.24 8.35 11.09
C PHE A 7 75.91 8.40 11.78
N THR A 8 75.09 9.40 11.48
CA THR A 8 73.68 9.43 11.85
C THR A 8 72.87 8.58 10.88
N PHE A 9 72.36 7.43 11.35
CA PHE A 9 71.44 6.59 10.66
C PHE A 9 70.03 7.27 10.72
N SER A 10 69.60 7.95 9.65
CA SER A 10 68.23 8.39 9.52
C SER A 10 67.38 7.18 9.13
N CYS A 11 66.62 6.65 10.07
CA CYS A 11 65.64 5.63 9.86
C CYS A 11 64.43 6.27 9.14
N LEU A 12 64.40 6.17 7.83
CA LEU A 12 63.24 6.61 7.00
C LEU A 12 62.15 5.57 7.22
N VAL A 13 61.19 5.83 8.13
CA VAL A 13 59.95 5.05 8.26
C VAL A 13 59.08 5.42 7.08
N LEU A 14 59.16 4.61 6.03
CA LEU A 14 58.23 4.65 4.91
C LEU A 14 56.89 4.10 5.39
N VAL A 15 56.02 4.99 5.87
CA VAL A 15 54.61 4.65 6.11
C VAL A 15 53.96 4.47 4.75
N VAL A 16 53.91 3.25 4.25
CA VAL A 16 53.07 2.88 3.12
C VAL A 16 51.63 2.95 3.61
N LEU A 17 51.00 4.10 3.46
CA LEU A 17 49.55 4.20 3.45
C LEU A 17 49.07 3.44 2.21
N ILE A 18 48.80 2.14 2.37
CA ILE A 18 47.98 1.40 1.45
C ILE A 18 46.58 2.02 1.62
N ALA A 19 46.27 2.98 0.75
CA ALA A 19 44.89 3.33 0.46
C ALA A 19 44.23 2.06 -0.10
N LEU A 20 43.72 1.23 0.78
CA LEU A 20 42.71 0.25 0.45
C LEU A 20 41.50 1.07 -0.06
N SER A 21 41.52 1.47 -1.33
CA SER A 21 40.33 1.71 -2.07
C SER A 21 39.55 0.40 -1.98
N GLY A 22 38.71 0.32 -0.96
CA GLY A 22 37.87 -0.82 -0.71
C GLY A 22 36.97 -0.98 -1.93
N TYR A 23 37.36 -1.86 -2.83
CA TYR A 23 36.39 -2.47 -3.72
C TYR A 23 35.37 -3.14 -2.79
N ALA A 24 34.26 -2.46 -2.59
CA ALA A 24 33.16 -3.00 -1.82
C ALA A 24 32.58 -4.17 -2.63
N PHE A 25 33.10 -5.37 -2.39
CA PHE A 25 32.54 -6.57 -2.98
C PHE A 25 31.18 -6.84 -2.31
N SER A 26 30.21 -7.15 -3.15
CA SER A 26 28.93 -7.66 -2.63
C SER A 26 29.21 -8.91 -1.80
N ALA A 27 28.75 -8.93 -0.57
CA ALA A 27 28.97 -10.03 0.37
C ALA A 27 27.64 -10.72 0.67
N THR A 28 27.72 -12.03 0.94
CA THR A 28 26.61 -12.73 1.61
C THR A 28 26.99 -12.90 3.07
N VAL A 29 26.17 -12.33 3.96
CA VAL A 29 26.34 -12.40 5.41
C VAL A 29 25.07 -12.95 6.06
N ALA A 30 25.13 -13.25 7.35
CA ALA A 30 23.96 -13.69 8.10
C ALA A 30 23.68 -12.79 9.32
N VAL A 31 22.44 -12.79 9.78
CA VAL A 31 22.04 -12.32 11.10
C VAL A 31 21.61 -13.53 11.90
N GLY A 32 22.19 -13.71 13.10
CA GLY A 32 22.06 -14.95 13.87
C GLY A 32 23.06 -16.03 13.43
N THR A 33 22.99 -17.20 14.05
CA THR A 33 24.06 -18.23 13.99
C THR A 33 23.63 -19.53 13.30
N CYS A 34 22.58 -19.51 12.47
CA CYS A 34 22.07 -20.71 11.80
C CYS A 34 22.87 -21.12 10.56
N THR A 35 23.85 -20.32 10.15
CA THR A 35 24.71 -20.58 8.99
C THR A 35 26.18 -20.49 9.36
N LYS A 36 27.06 -20.89 8.41
CA LYS A 36 28.52 -20.69 8.56
C LYS A 36 29.02 -19.38 7.97
N LEU A 37 28.14 -18.50 7.52
CA LEU A 37 28.49 -17.18 6.99
C LEU A 37 29.02 -16.28 8.11
N VAL A 38 29.73 -15.19 7.74
CA VAL A 38 29.98 -14.09 8.67
C VAL A 38 28.64 -13.59 9.19
N HIS A 39 28.50 -13.55 10.52
CA HIS A 39 27.21 -13.25 11.12
C HIS A 39 27.25 -12.02 12.05
N PHE A 40 26.10 -11.37 12.15
CA PHE A 40 25.85 -10.19 12.98
C PHE A 40 24.76 -10.50 14.01
N ALA A 41 24.78 -9.77 15.10
CA ALA A 41 23.78 -9.91 16.15
C ALA A 41 22.43 -9.27 15.76
N THR A 42 22.44 -8.22 14.91
CA THR A 42 21.26 -7.47 14.50
C THR A 42 21.24 -7.25 12.99
N ILE A 43 20.04 -7.05 12.43
CA ILE A 43 19.86 -6.74 11.01
C ILE A 43 20.51 -5.40 10.69
N GLN A 44 20.30 -4.38 11.54
CA GLN A 44 20.88 -3.06 11.31
C GLN A 44 22.39 -3.06 11.27
N LEU A 45 23.06 -3.86 12.13
CA LEU A 45 24.52 -4.00 12.08
C LEU A 45 24.98 -4.62 10.76
N ALA A 46 24.29 -5.64 10.27
CA ALA A 46 24.58 -6.24 8.97
C ALA A 46 24.38 -5.22 7.84
N VAL A 47 23.24 -4.49 7.83
CA VAL A 47 22.96 -3.43 6.85
C VAL A 47 24.05 -2.37 6.84
N ASN A 48 24.52 -1.93 8.00
CA ASN A 48 25.56 -0.92 8.10
C ASN A 48 26.91 -1.42 7.56
N PHE A 49 27.21 -2.68 7.79
CA PHE A 49 28.49 -3.29 7.42
C PHE A 49 28.61 -3.60 5.94
N VAL A 50 27.56 -4.14 5.29
CA VAL A 50 27.66 -4.63 3.92
C VAL A 50 27.67 -3.50 2.90
N SER A 51 28.29 -3.75 1.76
CA SER A 51 28.25 -2.87 0.60
C SER A 51 26.96 -3.06 -0.22
N THR A 52 26.74 -2.15 -1.15
CA THR A 52 25.65 -2.29 -2.15
C THR A 52 25.78 -3.60 -2.93
N GLY A 53 24.65 -4.21 -3.30
CA GLY A 53 24.59 -5.49 -4.00
C GLY A 53 24.73 -6.72 -3.09
N SER A 54 24.84 -6.54 -1.77
CA SER A 54 25.02 -7.64 -0.81
C SER A 54 23.71 -8.35 -0.47
N ILE A 55 23.84 -9.57 0.07
CA ILE A 55 22.75 -10.40 0.56
C ILE A 55 22.90 -10.57 2.07
N ILE A 56 21.85 -10.22 2.81
CA ILE A 56 21.75 -10.45 4.26
C ILE A 56 20.72 -11.55 4.50
N LYS A 57 21.19 -12.71 4.96
CA LYS A 57 20.35 -13.84 5.34
C LYS A 57 20.01 -13.75 6.82
N VAL A 58 18.71 -13.65 7.13
CA VAL A 58 18.24 -13.53 8.51
C VAL A 58 17.82 -14.91 9.02
N CYS A 59 18.49 -15.40 10.02
CA CYS A 59 18.19 -16.69 10.64
C CYS A 59 16.81 -16.68 11.34
N PRO A 60 16.18 -17.83 11.54
CA PRO A 60 14.99 -17.91 12.37
C PRO A 60 15.22 -17.32 13.75
N GLY A 61 14.29 -16.48 14.17
CA GLY A 61 14.39 -15.78 15.47
C GLY A 61 13.61 -14.47 15.48
N THR A 62 13.65 -13.79 16.63
CA THR A 62 12.98 -12.51 16.84
C THR A 62 14.02 -11.42 16.94
N TYR A 63 13.82 -10.35 16.18
CA TYR A 63 14.74 -9.22 16.04
C TYR A 63 14.03 -7.92 16.47
N PRO A 64 14.18 -7.52 17.76
CA PRO A 64 13.53 -6.31 18.29
C PRO A 64 14.32 -5.07 17.87
N GLU A 65 14.15 -4.63 16.63
CA GLU A 65 14.87 -3.50 16.06
C GLU A 65 14.07 -2.71 15.03
N GLN A 66 14.42 -1.46 14.86
CA GLN A 66 13.94 -0.59 13.79
C GLN A 66 15.05 -0.52 12.73
N VAL A 67 14.76 -0.98 11.52
CA VAL A 67 15.77 -1.18 10.47
C VAL A 67 15.66 -0.09 9.40
N ALA A 68 16.80 0.50 9.02
CA ALA A 68 16.87 1.48 7.93
C ALA A 68 17.91 1.07 6.88
N ILE A 69 17.45 0.91 5.63
CA ILE A 69 18.26 0.69 4.44
C ILE A 69 18.24 2.00 3.63
N VAL A 70 19.33 2.75 3.70
CA VAL A 70 19.42 4.09 3.08
C VAL A 70 20.55 4.13 2.06
N ALA A 71 20.27 4.63 0.86
CA ALA A 71 21.20 4.82 -0.25
C ALA A 71 22.02 3.54 -0.59
N LYS A 72 21.39 2.38 -0.44
CA LYS A 72 22.07 1.09 -0.61
C LYS A 72 21.14 0.04 -1.22
N ASN A 73 21.58 -0.59 -2.29
CA ASN A 73 20.87 -1.72 -2.88
C ASN A 73 21.32 -2.99 -2.17
N LEU A 74 20.37 -3.81 -1.71
CA LEU A 74 20.69 -5.09 -1.08
C LEU A 74 19.49 -6.05 -1.09
N THR A 75 19.76 -7.30 -0.75
CA THR A 75 18.73 -8.32 -0.48
C THR A 75 18.71 -8.60 1.02
N LEU A 76 17.53 -8.47 1.63
CA LEU A 76 17.23 -8.90 3.00
C LEU A 76 16.31 -10.12 2.91
N GLU A 77 16.84 -11.30 3.23
CA GLU A 77 16.15 -12.57 3.04
C GLU A 77 16.09 -13.37 4.35
N GLY A 78 14.89 -13.64 4.83
CA GLY A 78 14.70 -14.59 5.93
C GLY A 78 14.97 -16.02 5.48
N ILE A 79 15.67 -16.79 6.31
CA ILE A 79 15.88 -18.23 6.06
C ILE A 79 14.60 -18.95 6.48
N ALA A 80 13.99 -19.66 5.55
CA ALA A 80 12.76 -20.40 5.80
C ALA A 80 12.91 -21.40 6.96
N SER A 81 11.86 -21.54 7.74
CA SER A 81 11.75 -22.52 8.83
C SER A 81 10.50 -23.36 8.67
N PRO A 82 10.57 -24.66 8.92
CA PRO A 82 9.38 -25.52 8.93
C PRO A 82 8.36 -25.13 10.02
N ALA A 83 8.76 -24.31 11.00
CA ALA A 83 7.93 -23.92 12.16
C ALA A 83 7.07 -22.66 11.94
N GLY A 84 6.93 -22.17 10.72
CA GLY A 84 6.16 -20.93 10.43
C GLY A 84 7.04 -19.69 10.39
N ASP A 85 6.66 -18.60 11.09
CA ASP A 85 7.42 -17.35 11.13
C ASP A 85 8.90 -17.59 11.45
N ALA A 86 9.74 -17.51 10.43
CA ALA A 86 11.14 -17.86 10.59
C ALA A 86 11.94 -16.68 11.19
N ALA A 87 11.92 -15.54 10.53
CA ALA A 87 12.59 -14.31 10.95
C ALA A 87 11.53 -13.23 11.21
N VAL A 88 11.38 -12.78 12.44
CA VAL A 88 10.38 -11.79 12.84
C VAL A 88 11.07 -10.51 13.31
N ILE A 89 10.83 -9.41 12.61
CA ILE A 89 11.24 -8.07 13.06
C ILE A 89 10.12 -7.54 13.96
N LEU A 90 10.44 -7.23 15.21
CA LEU A 90 9.57 -6.56 16.17
C LEU A 90 10.05 -5.14 16.44
N PRO A 91 9.19 -4.23 16.93
CA PRO A 91 9.66 -2.96 17.48
C PRO A 91 10.68 -3.17 18.61
N PRO A 92 11.64 -2.25 18.78
CA PRO A 92 12.51 -2.26 19.97
C PRO A 92 11.68 -2.17 21.25
N ALA A 93 12.21 -2.66 22.37
CA ALA A 93 11.54 -2.58 23.67
C ALA A 93 11.23 -1.14 24.10
N THR A 94 11.94 -0.15 23.56
CA THR A 94 11.70 1.29 23.76
C THR A 94 10.59 1.86 22.87
N GLY A 95 10.01 1.04 21.98
CA GLY A 95 9.07 1.46 20.95
C GLY A 95 9.75 1.97 19.67
N LEU A 96 8.93 2.30 18.68
CA LEU A 96 9.38 2.92 17.44
C LEU A 96 9.53 4.43 17.63
N VAL A 97 10.47 5.02 16.90
CA VAL A 97 10.70 6.47 16.86
C VAL A 97 10.64 6.97 15.42
N ALA A 98 10.37 8.26 15.23
CA ALA A 98 10.40 8.86 13.90
C ALA A 98 11.78 8.69 13.24
N ASN A 99 11.81 8.13 12.02
CA ASN A 99 13.01 7.90 11.23
C ASN A 99 12.87 8.31 9.76
N ALA A 100 11.70 8.81 9.39
CA ALA A 100 11.40 9.42 8.11
C ALA A 100 10.42 10.57 8.29
N THR A 101 10.15 11.30 7.21
CA THR A 101 9.11 12.33 7.12
C THR A 101 8.30 12.10 5.86
N ASP A 102 7.01 12.32 5.93
CA ASP A 102 6.13 12.30 4.77
C ASP A 102 6.59 13.33 3.73
N VAL A 103 6.63 12.94 2.45
CA VAL A 103 7.24 13.76 1.40
C VAL A 103 6.42 15.00 1.05
N ASP A 104 5.11 14.97 1.29
CA ASP A 104 4.21 16.06 0.97
C ASP A 104 3.89 16.94 2.19
N THR A 105 3.54 16.31 3.29
CA THR A 105 3.07 17.01 4.49
C THR A 105 4.20 17.37 5.44
N GLY A 106 5.37 16.72 5.35
CA GLY A 106 6.47 16.87 6.29
C GLY A 106 6.20 16.25 7.67
N ASN A 107 5.11 15.52 7.84
CA ASN A 107 4.79 14.87 9.10
C ASN A 107 5.80 13.76 9.44
N PRO A 108 6.14 13.57 10.71
CA PRO A 108 7.08 12.52 11.11
C PRO A 108 6.46 11.12 10.89
N ILE A 109 7.28 10.21 10.39
CA ILE A 109 6.96 8.80 10.16
C ILE A 109 7.86 7.91 11.03
N ALA A 110 7.26 6.91 11.67
CA ALA A 110 7.95 5.83 12.37
C ALA A 110 7.82 4.54 11.55
N ALA A 111 8.74 4.32 10.64
CA ALA A 111 8.82 3.11 9.84
C ALA A 111 9.60 2.02 10.58
N GLN A 112 9.02 0.83 10.73
CA GLN A 112 9.70 -0.31 11.36
C GLN A 112 10.82 -0.85 10.46
N LEU A 113 10.57 -0.94 9.15
CA LEU A 113 11.57 -1.22 8.12
C LEU A 113 11.51 -0.10 7.06
N LEU A 114 12.50 0.75 7.07
CA LEU A 114 12.67 1.86 6.13
C LEU A 114 13.60 1.49 4.98
N VAL A 115 13.16 1.72 3.74
CA VAL A 115 13.98 1.71 2.52
C VAL A 115 13.91 3.11 1.92
N ARG A 116 15.03 3.84 1.90
CA ARG A 116 15.03 5.23 1.43
C ARG A 116 16.20 5.53 0.51
N ASP A 117 15.89 6.30 -0.55
CA ASP A 117 16.88 6.75 -1.55
C ASP A 117 17.72 5.58 -2.08
N ALA A 118 17.10 4.43 -2.26
CA ALA A 118 17.75 3.15 -2.56
C ALA A 118 16.99 2.40 -3.66
N GLY A 119 17.65 1.45 -4.28
CA GLY A 119 17.00 0.53 -5.21
C GLY A 119 17.97 -0.06 -6.23
N PRO A 120 17.66 -1.30 -6.62
CA PRO A 120 16.58 -2.13 -6.07
C PRO A 120 16.94 -2.76 -4.71
N VAL A 121 15.99 -2.78 -3.80
CA VAL A 121 16.07 -3.53 -2.54
C VAL A 121 15.08 -4.69 -2.58
N SER A 122 15.55 -5.91 -2.30
CA SER A 122 14.69 -7.10 -2.22
C SER A 122 14.50 -7.50 -0.77
N ILE A 123 13.24 -7.65 -0.34
CA ILE A 123 12.86 -8.10 1.00
C ILE A 123 12.05 -9.37 0.84
N SER A 124 12.46 -10.47 1.47
CA SER A 124 11.77 -11.75 1.29
C SER A 124 11.81 -12.67 2.51
N ASN A 125 10.80 -13.53 2.61
CA ASN A 125 10.73 -14.65 3.57
C ASN A 125 10.88 -14.21 5.04
N LEU A 126 10.28 -13.09 5.43
CA LEU A 126 10.33 -12.61 6.82
C LEU A 126 8.99 -12.00 7.25
N THR A 127 8.87 -11.74 8.53
CA THR A 127 7.70 -11.08 9.12
C THR A 127 8.09 -9.72 9.70
N VAL A 128 7.29 -8.69 9.41
CA VAL A 128 7.35 -7.39 10.09
C VAL A 128 6.10 -7.27 10.96
N ASP A 129 6.28 -7.33 12.26
CA ASP A 129 5.20 -7.36 13.25
C ASP A 129 5.26 -6.13 14.14
N GLY A 130 4.26 -5.27 14.06
CA GLY A 130 4.18 -4.00 14.80
C GLY A 130 3.76 -4.13 16.26
N THR A 131 3.59 -5.36 16.78
CA THR A 131 3.23 -5.57 18.19
C THR A 131 4.25 -4.92 19.12
N GLY A 132 3.76 -4.06 20.02
CA GLY A 132 4.64 -3.37 20.97
C GLY A 132 5.31 -2.11 20.41
N ASN A 133 4.77 -1.49 19.34
CA ASN A 133 5.31 -0.27 18.73
C ASN A 133 5.38 0.94 19.68
N ALA A 134 4.64 0.93 20.78
CA ALA A 134 4.57 1.96 21.82
C ALA A 134 4.07 3.34 21.36
N LEU A 135 3.52 3.45 20.16
CA LEU A 135 2.91 4.68 19.67
C LEU A 135 1.49 4.81 20.23
N THR A 136 1.23 5.91 20.92
CA THR A 136 -0.05 6.19 21.60
C THR A 136 -0.77 7.41 21.08
N ASP A 137 -0.24 8.03 20.01
CA ASP A 137 -0.76 9.26 19.42
C ASP A 137 -0.82 9.13 17.89
N CYS A 138 -1.44 10.08 17.21
CA CYS A 138 -1.54 10.16 15.76
C CYS A 138 -0.22 10.56 15.07
N SER A 139 0.81 10.86 15.82
CA SER A 139 2.14 11.22 15.32
C SER A 139 3.22 10.64 16.24
N PRO A 140 4.28 10.06 15.67
CA PRO A 140 4.57 9.87 14.24
C PRO A 140 3.64 8.85 13.58
N ASP A 141 3.48 8.93 12.25
CA ASP A 141 2.72 7.96 11.48
C ASP A 141 3.42 6.60 11.49
N LEU A 142 2.69 5.55 11.87
CA LEU A 142 3.18 4.18 11.97
C LEU A 142 3.20 3.51 10.59
N GLN A 143 4.37 3.02 10.19
CA GLN A 143 4.53 2.26 8.95
C GLN A 143 5.26 0.94 9.23
N GLY A 144 4.73 -0.17 8.69
CA GLY A 144 5.42 -1.46 8.78
C GLY A 144 6.66 -1.48 7.89
N ILE A 145 6.48 -1.41 6.58
CA ILE A 145 7.54 -1.26 5.58
C ILE A 145 7.30 0.04 4.81
N LEU A 146 8.27 0.93 4.81
CA LEU A 146 8.24 2.18 4.03
C LEU A 146 9.30 2.15 2.93
N PHE A 147 8.86 2.29 1.67
CA PHE A 147 9.73 2.66 0.55
C PHE A 147 9.54 4.15 0.26
N GLN A 148 10.59 4.93 0.39
CA GLN A 148 10.59 6.36 0.15
C GLN A 148 11.67 6.73 -0.86
N ASN A 149 11.29 7.25 -2.04
CA ASN A 149 12.22 7.48 -3.17
C ASN A 149 13.03 6.22 -3.48
N ALA A 150 12.43 5.06 -3.43
CA ALA A 150 13.14 3.79 -3.49
C ALA A 150 12.33 2.75 -4.27
N SER A 151 13.04 1.87 -4.96
CA SER A 151 12.46 0.78 -5.73
C SER A 151 12.85 -0.58 -5.18
N GLY A 152 12.03 -1.60 -5.42
CA GLY A 152 12.36 -2.93 -4.95
C GLY A 152 11.24 -3.95 -5.02
N THR A 153 11.43 -5.04 -4.26
CA THR A 153 10.48 -6.14 -4.19
C THR A 153 10.22 -6.55 -2.75
N VAL A 154 8.98 -6.89 -2.45
CA VAL A 154 8.55 -7.53 -1.20
C VAL A 154 7.88 -8.85 -1.58
N ASN A 155 8.47 -9.98 -1.22
CA ASN A 155 8.02 -11.28 -1.69
C ASN A 155 7.98 -12.31 -0.55
N HIS A 156 6.85 -13.00 -0.39
CA HIS A 156 6.64 -13.94 0.73
C HIS A 156 6.90 -13.28 2.11
N VAL A 157 6.41 -12.07 2.31
CA VAL A 157 6.54 -11.33 3.56
C VAL A 157 5.19 -11.24 4.26
N ALA A 158 5.17 -11.45 5.58
CA ALA A 158 4.02 -11.12 6.40
C ALA A 158 4.23 -9.73 7.04
N VAL A 159 3.27 -8.81 6.87
CA VAL A 159 3.25 -7.53 7.59
C VAL A 159 1.98 -7.46 8.41
N ARG A 160 2.11 -7.31 9.73
CA ARG A 160 0.97 -7.39 10.63
C ARG A 160 1.08 -6.49 11.85
N ASN A 161 -0.06 -6.28 12.50
CA ASN A 161 -0.17 -5.56 13.77
C ASN A 161 0.34 -4.11 13.70
N GLN A 162 0.14 -3.46 12.55
CA GLN A 162 0.48 -2.04 12.40
C GLN A 162 -0.66 -1.19 12.99
N VAL A 163 -0.90 -1.38 14.27
CA VAL A 163 -1.93 -0.72 15.06
C VAL A 163 -1.28 0.00 16.22
N PRO A 164 -1.37 1.34 16.32
CA PRO A 164 -0.85 2.08 17.46
C PRO A 164 -1.52 1.67 18.77
N ASN A 165 -0.81 1.76 19.89
CA ASN A 165 -1.31 1.37 21.20
C ASN A 165 -2.23 2.45 21.79
N GLY A 166 -3.50 2.09 22.06
CA GLY A 166 -4.41 3.02 22.75
C GLY A 166 -4.73 4.28 21.94
N ILE A 167 -4.97 4.12 20.66
CA ILE A 167 -5.17 5.19 19.69
C ILE A 167 -6.22 6.19 20.13
N PRO A 168 -5.94 7.51 20.05
CA PRO A 168 -6.98 8.51 19.98
C PRO A 168 -7.89 8.23 18.79
N ASN A 169 -9.17 8.42 18.98
CA ASN A 169 -10.20 8.09 18.03
C ASN A 169 -9.94 8.77 16.67
N GLY A 170 -9.91 7.98 15.60
CA GLY A 170 -9.85 8.47 14.22
C GLY A 170 -8.47 8.79 13.66
N CYS A 171 -7.39 8.40 14.30
CA CYS A 171 -6.04 8.54 13.74
C CYS A 171 -5.90 7.81 12.39
N GLN A 172 -5.48 8.53 11.36
CA GLN A 172 -5.30 8.01 10.00
C GLN A 172 -3.86 7.53 9.78
N ILE A 173 -3.33 6.74 10.71
CA ILE A 173 -1.97 6.18 10.73
C ILE A 173 -2.02 4.66 10.86
N GLY A 174 -0.90 3.97 10.66
CA GLY A 174 -0.81 2.51 10.78
C GLY A 174 -1.03 1.82 9.45
N ASN A 175 -0.14 2.08 8.49
CA ASN A 175 -0.09 1.41 7.21
C ASN A 175 0.90 0.24 7.24
N SER A 176 0.56 -0.89 6.64
CA SER A 176 1.47 -2.04 6.66
C SER A 176 2.62 -1.90 5.67
N ILE A 177 2.33 -1.64 4.39
CA ILE A 177 3.34 -1.36 3.36
C ILE A 177 2.98 -0.02 2.74
N PHE A 178 3.92 0.91 2.74
CA PHE A 178 3.72 2.24 2.19
C PHE A 178 4.85 2.59 1.22
N VAL A 179 4.49 3.09 0.05
CA VAL A 179 5.44 3.57 -0.97
C VAL A 179 5.07 5.00 -1.31
N GLN A 180 6.00 5.92 -1.17
CA GLN A 180 5.81 7.32 -1.54
C GLN A 180 7.03 7.88 -2.29
N THR A 181 6.80 8.88 -3.12
CA THR A 181 7.82 9.42 -4.02
C THR A 181 7.81 10.95 -4.01
N ALA A 182 8.87 11.56 -3.53
CA ALA A 182 9.05 13.00 -3.59
C ALA A 182 9.22 13.49 -5.04
N ALA A 183 8.91 14.75 -5.28
CA ALA A 183 9.08 15.38 -6.59
C ALA A 183 10.50 15.22 -7.13
N GLY A 184 10.63 14.82 -8.38
CA GLY A 184 11.91 14.58 -9.05
C GLY A 184 12.52 13.19 -8.83
N HIS A 185 11.87 12.33 -8.06
CA HIS A 185 12.23 10.93 -7.86
C HIS A 185 11.24 9.99 -8.57
N SER A 186 11.53 8.69 -8.53
CA SER A 186 10.63 7.62 -8.96
C SER A 186 10.77 6.41 -8.07
N SER A 187 9.66 5.72 -7.82
CA SER A 187 9.63 4.49 -7.06
C SER A 187 8.81 3.43 -7.81
N THR A 188 9.39 2.25 -7.98
CA THR A 188 8.67 1.09 -8.51
C THR A 188 8.84 -0.07 -7.52
N VAL A 189 7.75 -0.51 -6.93
CA VAL A 189 7.78 -1.59 -5.93
C VAL A 189 6.80 -2.69 -6.33
N SER A 190 7.30 -3.93 -6.37
CA SER A 190 6.48 -5.12 -6.49
C SER A 190 6.23 -5.72 -5.10
N VAL A 191 4.97 -6.04 -4.80
CA VAL A 191 4.59 -6.82 -3.62
C VAL A 191 3.89 -8.08 -4.10
N GLU A 192 4.47 -9.23 -3.78
CA GLU A 192 4.05 -10.51 -4.35
C GLU A 192 3.95 -11.59 -3.26
N HIS A 193 2.95 -12.47 -3.36
CA HIS A 193 2.77 -13.63 -2.48
C HIS A 193 2.89 -13.28 -0.98
N SER A 194 2.53 -12.08 -0.61
CA SER A 194 2.69 -11.55 0.74
C SER A 194 1.35 -11.48 1.46
N SER A 195 1.39 -11.53 2.80
CA SER A 195 0.19 -11.42 3.63
C SER A 195 0.24 -10.14 4.48
N VAL A 196 -0.86 -9.40 4.45
CA VAL A 196 -0.99 -8.14 5.18
C VAL A 196 -2.28 -8.17 5.98
N HIS A 197 -2.19 -8.01 7.30
CA HIS A 197 -3.38 -8.05 8.15
C HIS A 197 -3.20 -7.29 9.46
N ASN A 198 -4.32 -6.95 10.10
CA ASN A 198 -4.36 -6.22 11.36
C ASN A 198 -3.56 -4.90 11.29
N TYR A 199 -3.96 -4.03 10.39
CA TYR A 199 -3.50 -2.64 10.26
C TYR A 199 -4.58 -1.68 10.75
N ASN A 200 -4.18 -0.46 11.11
CA ASN A 200 -5.16 0.52 11.57
C ASN A 200 -5.75 1.32 10.39
N LYS A 201 -4.94 1.73 9.41
CA LYS A 201 -5.40 2.55 8.29
C LYS A 201 -5.39 1.81 6.96
N ASN A 202 -4.26 1.48 6.41
CA ASN A 202 -4.18 0.81 5.10
C ASN A 202 -3.29 -0.42 5.11
N GLY A 203 -3.66 -1.40 4.27
CA GLY A 203 -2.83 -2.59 4.05
C GLY A 203 -1.62 -2.28 3.18
N ILE A 204 -1.81 -1.99 1.90
CA ILE A 204 -0.74 -1.64 0.96
C ILE A 204 -1.10 -0.31 0.29
N THR A 205 -0.21 0.66 0.38
CA THR A 205 -0.44 2.00 -0.16
C THR A 205 0.69 2.41 -1.09
N GLY A 206 0.35 2.95 -2.25
CA GLY A 206 1.24 3.72 -3.11
C GLY A 206 0.69 5.12 -3.31
N ASN A 207 1.43 6.14 -2.94
CA ASN A 207 1.05 7.53 -3.10
C ASN A 207 2.07 8.28 -3.94
N ASP A 208 1.64 9.38 -4.49
CA ASP A 208 2.40 10.40 -5.20
C ASP A 208 2.77 10.07 -6.63
N LEU A 209 2.96 11.14 -7.39
CA LEU A 209 3.38 11.08 -8.79
C LEU A 209 4.70 10.30 -8.93
N ASN A 210 4.82 9.47 -9.96
CA ASN A 210 5.96 8.58 -10.22
C ASN A 210 6.12 7.42 -9.22
N THR A 211 5.11 7.15 -8.39
CA THR A 211 5.00 5.90 -7.65
C THR A 211 4.27 4.87 -8.51
N THR A 212 4.87 3.70 -8.69
CA THR A 212 4.27 2.57 -9.40
C THR A 212 4.29 1.33 -8.53
N LEU A 213 3.12 0.73 -8.31
CA LEU A 213 2.99 -0.55 -7.59
C LEU A 213 2.61 -1.69 -8.54
N VAL A 214 3.26 -2.84 -8.36
CA VAL A 214 2.87 -4.10 -8.97
C VAL A 214 2.50 -5.07 -7.87
N LEU A 215 1.20 -5.31 -7.69
CA LEU A 215 0.65 -6.08 -6.57
C LEU A 215 0.06 -7.39 -7.09
N THR A 216 0.72 -8.51 -6.79
CA THR A 216 0.37 -9.81 -7.38
C THR A 216 0.23 -10.90 -6.31
N LEU A 217 -0.91 -11.58 -6.31
CA LEU A 217 -1.17 -12.77 -5.48
C LEU A 217 -0.98 -12.52 -3.97
N ASN A 218 -1.30 -11.35 -3.48
CA ASN A 218 -1.24 -11.01 -2.07
C ASN A 218 -2.55 -11.34 -1.35
N TYR A 219 -2.47 -11.59 -0.06
CA TYR A 219 -3.61 -11.69 0.84
C TYR A 219 -3.62 -10.47 1.77
N VAL A 220 -4.65 -9.61 1.63
CA VAL A 220 -4.81 -8.38 2.41
C VAL A 220 -6.13 -8.43 3.16
N GLN A 221 -6.07 -8.40 4.48
CA GLN A 221 -7.26 -8.53 5.32
C GLN A 221 -7.34 -7.40 6.35
N GLY A 222 -8.43 -6.64 6.29
CA GLY A 222 -8.78 -5.64 7.31
C GLY A 222 -9.19 -6.27 8.64
N ALA A 223 -9.50 -5.42 9.60
CA ALA A 223 -9.91 -5.84 10.94
C ALA A 223 -11.40 -6.27 11.04
N GLY A 224 -12.11 -6.35 9.91
CA GLY A 224 -13.57 -6.48 9.93
C GLY A 224 -14.23 -5.13 10.25
N VAL A 225 -15.28 -5.13 11.07
CA VAL A 225 -15.97 -3.90 11.42
C VAL A 225 -15.16 -3.07 12.42
N VAL A 226 -14.61 -1.97 11.95
CA VAL A 226 -13.91 -1.00 12.81
C VAL A 226 -14.92 -0.12 13.53
N PRO A 227 -14.87 -0.05 14.87
CA PRO A 227 -15.83 0.76 15.65
C PRO A 227 -15.64 2.26 15.40
N VAL A 228 -16.72 3.01 15.55
CA VAL A 228 -16.71 4.48 15.46
C VAL A 228 -16.48 5.08 16.87
N PRO A 229 -15.59 6.05 16.99
CA PRO A 229 -14.70 6.61 15.97
C PRO A 229 -13.43 5.77 15.81
N GLY A 230 -13.06 5.46 14.57
CA GLY A 230 -11.88 4.71 14.16
C GLY A 230 -11.35 5.21 12.82
N ALA A 231 -10.32 4.59 12.29
CA ALA A 231 -9.90 4.85 10.93
C ALA A 231 -10.73 4.00 9.95
N ALA A 232 -11.28 4.60 8.91
CA ALA A 232 -11.83 3.83 7.79
C ALA A 232 -10.66 3.18 7.04
N GLN A 233 -10.61 1.84 7.09
CA GLN A 233 -9.52 1.05 6.54
C GLN A 233 -9.65 0.92 5.02
N ASN A 234 -8.52 0.93 4.32
CA ASN A 234 -8.45 0.48 2.93
C ASN A 234 -7.46 -0.68 2.80
N GLY A 235 -7.83 -1.71 2.05
CA GLY A 235 -6.96 -2.86 1.84
C GLY A 235 -5.74 -2.49 0.98
N ILE A 236 -6.00 -2.05 -0.24
CA ILE A 236 -5.02 -1.53 -1.20
C ILE A 236 -5.42 -0.11 -1.58
N GLN A 237 -4.48 0.81 -1.58
CA GLN A 237 -4.69 2.17 -2.07
C GLN A 237 -3.62 2.55 -3.08
N LEU A 238 -4.03 3.09 -4.23
CA LEU A 238 -3.19 3.92 -5.09
C LEU A 238 -3.76 5.33 -5.06
N GLY A 239 -2.92 6.32 -4.78
CA GLY A 239 -3.41 7.69 -4.63
C GLY A 239 -2.43 8.76 -5.06
N TYR A 240 -2.93 10.00 -5.19
CA TYR A 240 -2.14 11.23 -5.41
C TYR A 240 -1.17 11.14 -6.60
N GLY A 241 -1.66 10.61 -7.72
CA GLY A 241 -0.86 10.46 -8.93
C GLY A 241 -0.09 9.13 -9.03
N ALA A 242 -0.26 8.21 -8.10
CA ALA A 242 0.32 6.87 -8.21
C ALA A 242 -0.35 6.05 -9.32
N SER A 243 0.38 5.06 -9.80
CA SER A 243 -0.07 4.14 -10.85
C SER A 243 0.29 2.68 -10.51
N GLY A 244 -0.19 1.72 -11.30
CA GLY A 244 0.21 0.34 -11.09
C GLY A 244 -0.72 -0.72 -11.62
N THR A 245 -0.43 -1.95 -11.20
CA THR A 245 -1.21 -3.16 -11.50
C THR A 245 -1.57 -3.88 -10.21
N ILE A 246 -2.85 -4.24 -10.06
CA ILE A 246 -3.39 -4.98 -8.92
C ILE A 246 -4.01 -6.27 -9.47
N GLU A 247 -3.29 -7.39 -9.33
CA GLU A 247 -3.65 -8.63 -10.03
C GLU A 247 -3.66 -9.86 -9.12
N GLY A 248 -4.75 -10.61 -9.15
CA GLY A 248 -4.85 -11.91 -8.49
C GLY A 248 -4.81 -11.85 -6.96
N ASN A 249 -5.01 -10.69 -6.36
CA ASN A 249 -4.99 -10.53 -4.91
C ASN A 249 -6.31 -10.96 -4.28
N THR A 250 -6.26 -11.37 -3.01
CA THR A 250 -7.45 -11.49 -2.15
C THR A 250 -7.45 -10.31 -1.18
N VAL A 251 -8.46 -9.44 -1.27
CA VAL A 251 -8.58 -8.23 -0.43
C VAL A 251 -9.94 -8.21 0.23
N ILE A 252 -10.00 -8.34 1.55
CA ILE A 252 -11.24 -8.58 2.27
C ILE A 252 -11.31 -7.86 3.63
N ASP A 253 -12.54 -7.77 4.17
CA ASP A 253 -12.84 -7.42 5.55
C ASP A 253 -12.42 -5.99 5.96
N ASN A 254 -12.51 -5.01 5.04
CA ASN A 254 -12.35 -3.60 5.35
C ASN A 254 -13.73 -2.94 5.49
N ILE A 255 -14.19 -2.78 6.72
CA ILE A 255 -15.53 -2.25 7.03
C ILE A 255 -15.43 -1.17 8.11
N TYR A 256 -15.99 0.00 7.88
CA TYR A 256 -16.18 1.02 8.90
C TYR A 256 -17.54 0.87 9.57
N GLY A 257 -17.62 1.03 10.88
CA GLY A 257 -18.82 0.71 11.65
C GLY A 257 -20.05 1.59 11.39
N ASP A 258 -19.86 2.78 10.82
CA ASP A 258 -20.95 3.66 10.42
C ASP A 258 -20.74 4.20 8.99
N PRO A 259 -21.41 3.60 8.00
CA PRO A 259 -21.29 4.02 6.60
C PRO A 259 -21.76 5.45 6.35
N THR A 260 -22.53 6.06 7.25
CA THR A 260 -22.97 7.45 7.10
C THR A 260 -21.88 8.46 7.46
N VAL A 261 -20.83 8.02 8.15
CA VAL A 261 -19.69 8.87 8.58
C VAL A 261 -18.50 8.70 7.65
N ALA A 262 -18.13 7.47 7.34
CA ALA A 262 -17.04 7.15 6.42
C ALA A 262 -17.28 5.79 5.76
N ALA A 263 -16.60 5.54 4.65
CA ALA A 263 -16.57 4.24 3.98
C ALA A 263 -15.15 3.68 3.93
N SER A 264 -15.07 2.36 4.07
CA SER A 264 -13.88 1.58 3.83
C SER A 264 -13.93 0.96 2.45
N ALA A 265 -12.79 0.92 1.76
CA ALA A 265 -12.65 0.24 0.50
C ALA A 265 -11.65 -0.91 0.58
N ASN A 266 -11.90 -2.01 -0.13
CA ASN A 266 -10.88 -3.03 -0.27
C ASN A 266 -9.80 -2.59 -1.25
N ILE A 267 -10.19 -2.05 -2.41
CA ILE A 267 -9.27 -1.44 -3.38
C ILE A 267 -9.76 -0.02 -3.64
N LEU A 268 -8.96 0.96 -3.24
CA LEU A 268 -9.21 2.39 -3.42
C LEU A 268 -8.22 2.96 -4.43
N LEU A 269 -8.74 3.47 -5.54
CA LEU A 269 -7.99 4.30 -6.47
C LEU A 269 -8.45 5.74 -6.28
N TYR A 270 -7.56 6.60 -5.75
CA TYR A 270 -7.90 7.93 -5.29
C TYR A 270 -6.99 8.97 -5.92
N ASP A 271 -7.51 9.85 -6.75
CA ASP A 271 -6.71 10.84 -7.49
C ASP A 271 -5.48 10.23 -8.16
N THR A 272 -5.65 9.09 -8.81
CA THR A 272 -4.54 8.37 -9.44
C THR A 272 -4.07 9.07 -10.73
N ALA A 273 -2.91 8.69 -11.24
CA ALA A 273 -2.37 9.23 -12.48
C ALA A 273 -3.33 9.01 -13.66
N GLU A 274 -3.68 10.08 -14.35
CA GLU A 274 -4.60 10.05 -15.48
C GLU A 274 -4.04 9.23 -16.64
N ASN A 275 -4.89 8.38 -17.24
CA ASN A 275 -4.56 7.54 -18.41
C ASN A 275 -3.24 6.74 -18.27
N SER A 276 -2.86 6.42 -17.04
CA SER A 276 -1.60 5.71 -16.75
C SER A 276 -1.66 4.19 -17.00
N GLY A 277 -2.82 3.67 -17.43
CA GLY A 277 -3.01 2.24 -17.71
C GLY A 277 -3.11 1.38 -16.45
N ILE A 278 -3.64 1.94 -15.36
CA ILE A 278 -3.91 1.18 -14.14
C ILE A 278 -4.85 0.02 -14.44
N THR A 279 -4.50 -1.17 -13.93
CA THR A 279 -5.32 -2.37 -14.06
C THR A 279 -5.62 -2.99 -12.72
N VAL A 280 -6.89 -3.35 -12.51
CA VAL A 280 -7.38 -4.13 -11.37
C VAL A 280 -8.02 -5.38 -11.93
N THR A 281 -7.29 -6.50 -11.90
CA THR A 281 -7.71 -7.69 -12.63
C THR A 281 -7.57 -8.99 -11.85
N ARG A 282 -8.53 -9.90 -12.03
CA ARG A 282 -8.52 -11.25 -11.42
C ARG A 282 -8.37 -11.26 -9.90
N ASN A 283 -8.78 -10.18 -9.22
CA ASN A 283 -8.76 -10.14 -7.77
C ASN A 283 -10.04 -10.76 -7.19
N ARG A 284 -9.93 -11.30 -5.99
CA ARG A 284 -11.05 -11.67 -5.14
C ARG A 284 -11.23 -10.61 -4.07
N VAL A 285 -12.35 -9.89 -4.13
CA VAL A 285 -12.55 -8.66 -3.33
C VAL A 285 -13.91 -8.72 -2.62
N GLY A 286 -13.95 -8.49 -1.33
CA GLY A 286 -15.26 -8.56 -0.68
C GLY A 286 -15.29 -8.27 0.81
N ASN A 287 -16.49 -8.37 1.38
CA ASN A 287 -16.79 -8.00 2.76
C ASN A 287 -16.30 -6.57 3.08
N SER A 288 -16.85 -5.58 2.37
CA SER A 288 -16.46 -4.18 2.49
C SER A 288 -17.68 -3.29 2.23
N GLN A 289 -17.57 -2.01 2.49
CA GLN A 289 -18.58 -1.04 2.06
C GLN A 289 -18.46 -0.76 0.58
N LEU A 290 -17.23 -0.61 0.09
CA LEU A 290 -16.88 -0.40 -1.30
C LEU A 290 -15.75 -1.38 -1.68
N PRO A 291 -16.06 -2.54 -2.25
CA PRO A 291 -15.02 -3.48 -2.68
C PRO A 291 -14.00 -2.85 -3.62
N ILE A 292 -14.45 -2.13 -4.65
CA ILE A 292 -13.56 -1.39 -5.57
C ILE A 292 -14.13 0.03 -5.74
N ALA A 293 -13.31 1.04 -5.48
CA ALA A 293 -13.70 2.44 -5.61
C ALA A 293 -12.68 3.22 -6.44
N LEU A 294 -13.16 3.88 -7.49
CA LEU A 294 -12.41 4.78 -8.36
C LEU A 294 -12.90 6.20 -8.07
N ILE A 295 -12.15 6.96 -7.29
CA ILE A 295 -12.57 8.24 -6.74
C ILE A 295 -11.63 9.34 -7.20
N THR A 296 -12.18 10.49 -7.55
CA THR A 296 -11.40 11.72 -7.71
C THR A 296 -12.04 12.84 -6.91
N LEU A 297 -11.23 13.58 -6.19
CA LEU A 297 -11.61 14.88 -5.66
C LEU A 297 -11.09 16.03 -6.55
N GLY A 298 -10.05 15.75 -7.42
CA GLY A 298 -9.44 16.67 -8.38
C GLY A 298 -8.88 17.92 -7.73
N ASP A 299 -8.56 17.85 -6.46
CA ASP A 299 -8.06 18.97 -5.67
C ASP A 299 -6.79 19.58 -6.26
N ASP A 300 -6.03 18.82 -7.01
CA ASP A 300 -4.82 19.23 -7.70
C ASP A 300 -5.00 19.53 -9.20
N GLY A 301 -6.19 19.25 -9.75
CA GLY A 301 -6.53 19.50 -11.15
C GLY A 301 -5.74 18.69 -12.18
N ALA A 302 -4.83 17.81 -11.74
CA ALA A 302 -3.88 17.09 -12.59
C ALA A 302 -4.10 15.55 -12.56
N ASN A 303 -4.60 15.01 -11.46
CA ASN A 303 -4.77 13.58 -11.27
C ASN A 303 -6.26 13.25 -11.14
N LEU A 304 -6.91 12.96 -12.27
CA LEU A 304 -8.36 12.71 -12.32
C LEU A 304 -8.72 11.24 -12.19
N GLY A 305 -7.73 10.34 -12.19
CA GLY A 305 -7.96 8.91 -12.06
C GLY A 305 -8.67 8.27 -13.25
N ASP A 306 -8.66 8.91 -14.41
CA ASP A 306 -9.34 8.45 -15.62
C ASP A 306 -8.58 7.29 -16.31
N GLY A 307 -9.30 6.48 -17.11
CA GLY A 307 -8.69 5.45 -17.95
C GLY A 307 -8.26 4.18 -17.23
N VAL A 308 -8.89 3.83 -16.11
CA VAL A 308 -8.64 2.60 -15.36
C VAL A 308 -9.37 1.41 -15.98
N THR A 309 -8.74 0.23 -15.93
CA THR A 309 -9.36 -1.04 -16.32
C THR A 309 -9.60 -1.92 -15.09
N VAL A 310 -10.88 -2.26 -14.85
CA VAL A 310 -11.34 -3.19 -13.80
C VAL A 310 -11.93 -4.41 -14.47
N THR A 311 -11.22 -5.54 -14.49
CA THR A 311 -11.64 -6.68 -15.29
C THR A 311 -11.46 -8.02 -14.59
N ASP A 312 -12.40 -8.95 -14.84
CA ASP A 312 -12.32 -10.34 -14.39
C ASP A 312 -12.17 -10.51 -12.87
N ASN A 313 -12.68 -9.57 -12.07
CA ASN A 313 -12.64 -9.69 -10.61
C ASN A 313 -13.87 -10.46 -10.10
N ASP A 314 -13.66 -11.20 -8.99
CA ASP A 314 -14.70 -11.87 -8.19
C ASP A 314 -14.99 -10.99 -6.97
N ILE A 315 -16.15 -10.31 -7.00
CA ILE A 315 -16.52 -9.30 -6.01
C ILE A 315 -17.75 -9.78 -5.24
N PHE A 316 -17.71 -9.73 -3.91
CA PHE A 316 -18.78 -10.31 -3.08
C PHE A 316 -19.02 -9.54 -1.77
N GLY A 317 -20.27 -9.56 -1.34
CA GLY A 317 -20.66 -9.14 0.01
C GLY A 317 -20.36 -7.67 0.33
N THR A 318 -20.97 -6.73 -0.42
CA THR A 318 -20.92 -5.33 0.02
C THR A 318 -21.81 -5.13 1.23
N SER A 319 -21.35 -4.35 2.19
CA SER A 319 -22.11 -4.14 3.43
C SER A 319 -22.99 -2.90 3.41
N ALA A 320 -22.78 -1.96 2.47
CA ALA A 320 -23.53 -0.69 2.44
C ALA A 320 -23.76 -0.07 1.06
N TYR A 321 -22.82 -0.17 0.13
CA TYR A 321 -22.82 0.55 -1.15
C TYR A 321 -22.64 -0.37 -2.34
N ASP A 322 -22.03 0.16 -3.39
CA ASP A 322 -21.81 -0.48 -4.66
C ASP A 322 -20.63 -1.43 -4.66
N ALA A 323 -20.66 -2.47 -5.50
CA ALA A 323 -19.53 -3.38 -5.60
C ALA A 323 -18.35 -2.75 -6.36
N VAL A 324 -18.64 -1.97 -7.41
CA VAL A 324 -17.68 -1.13 -8.11
C VAL A 324 -18.26 0.28 -8.22
N ASP A 325 -17.65 1.24 -7.54
CA ASP A 325 -18.04 2.65 -7.58
C ASP A 325 -17.09 3.43 -8.49
N VAL A 326 -17.61 4.07 -9.53
CA VAL A 326 -16.84 4.72 -10.61
C VAL A 326 -17.15 6.19 -10.65
N CYS A 327 -16.37 6.98 -9.93
CA CYS A 327 -16.45 8.43 -9.88
C CYS A 327 -15.41 9.13 -10.79
N THR A 328 -14.88 8.43 -11.78
CA THR A 328 -13.90 8.93 -12.75
C THR A 328 -14.37 8.63 -14.17
N ASN A 329 -13.65 9.08 -15.19
CA ASN A 329 -14.11 9.01 -16.57
C ASN A 329 -13.27 8.02 -17.42
N GLY A 330 -13.82 7.58 -18.53
CA GLY A 330 -13.09 6.80 -19.53
C GLY A 330 -12.61 5.43 -19.06
N ASN A 331 -13.24 4.87 -18.02
CA ASN A 331 -12.82 3.59 -17.43
C ASN A 331 -13.47 2.41 -18.16
N THR A 332 -12.86 1.25 -18.02
CA THR A 332 -13.37 -0.02 -18.53
C THR A 332 -13.62 -0.98 -17.37
N VAL A 333 -14.88 -1.34 -17.13
CA VAL A 333 -15.33 -2.27 -16.09
C VAL A 333 -15.98 -3.47 -16.77
N THR A 334 -15.21 -4.54 -17.00
CA THR A 334 -15.69 -5.65 -17.83
C THR A 334 -15.36 -7.02 -17.25
N GLY A 335 -16.23 -8.01 -17.53
CA GLY A 335 -15.98 -9.40 -17.16
C GLY A 335 -16.00 -9.69 -15.66
N ASN A 336 -16.37 -8.73 -14.81
CA ASN A 336 -16.43 -8.94 -13.38
C ASN A 336 -17.65 -9.75 -12.98
N THR A 337 -17.49 -10.58 -11.95
CA THR A 337 -18.60 -11.28 -11.29
C THR A 337 -18.86 -10.62 -9.94
N VAL A 338 -20.08 -10.08 -9.78
CA VAL A 338 -20.54 -9.44 -8.55
C VAL A 338 -21.60 -10.30 -7.91
N PHE A 339 -21.43 -10.62 -6.64
CA PHE A 339 -22.36 -11.39 -5.84
C PHE A 339 -22.72 -10.65 -4.55
N ASN A 340 -24.02 -10.46 -4.31
CA ASN A 340 -24.58 -9.87 -3.10
C ASN A 340 -24.08 -8.44 -2.84
N SER A 341 -24.47 -7.50 -3.73
CA SER A 341 -24.23 -6.07 -3.56
C SER A 341 -25.37 -5.42 -2.77
N ALA A 342 -25.02 -4.60 -1.78
CA ALA A 342 -26.01 -3.90 -0.97
C ALA A 342 -26.76 -2.79 -1.71
N GLU A 343 -26.20 -2.26 -2.79
CA GLU A 343 -26.84 -1.27 -3.66
C GLU A 343 -26.77 -1.72 -5.13
N SER A 344 -25.72 -1.42 -5.85
CA SER A 344 -25.59 -1.84 -7.25
C SER A 344 -24.31 -2.64 -7.52
N GLY A 345 -24.30 -3.39 -8.62
CA GLY A 345 -23.13 -4.12 -9.07
C GLY A 345 -22.03 -3.16 -9.55
N VAL A 346 -22.39 -2.22 -10.41
CA VAL A 346 -21.52 -1.13 -10.88
C VAL A 346 -22.31 0.18 -10.78
N HIS A 347 -21.68 1.20 -10.24
CA HIS A 347 -22.24 2.55 -10.18
C HIS A 347 -21.37 3.50 -11.00
N LEU A 348 -21.97 4.17 -11.99
CA LEU A 348 -21.36 5.26 -12.75
C LEU A 348 -21.79 6.57 -12.11
N ASP A 349 -21.01 7.04 -11.13
CA ASP A 349 -21.40 8.07 -10.18
C ASP A 349 -20.96 9.47 -10.66
N ALA A 350 -21.93 10.37 -10.77
CA ALA A 350 -21.72 11.79 -11.11
C ALA A 350 -21.43 12.66 -9.90
N SER A 351 -21.56 12.12 -8.67
CA SER A 351 -21.66 12.93 -7.46
C SER A 351 -20.46 12.87 -6.52
N CYS A 352 -19.44 12.07 -6.83
CA CYS A 352 -18.23 11.99 -6.01
C CYS A 352 -17.36 13.25 -6.09
N GLY A 353 -17.47 13.99 -7.16
CA GLY A 353 -16.69 15.19 -7.41
C GLY A 353 -17.41 16.48 -7.06
N ILE A 354 -17.60 16.81 -5.80
CA ILE A 354 -18.24 18.09 -5.39
C ILE A 354 -17.38 19.30 -5.75
N HIS A 355 -16.09 19.11 -5.96
CA HIS A 355 -15.15 20.19 -6.11
C HIS A 355 -14.95 20.70 -7.55
N PHE A 356 -15.49 20.02 -8.58
CA PHE A 356 -15.00 20.20 -9.94
C PHE A 356 -15.89 20.99 -10.88
N GLY A 357 -17.06 21.39 -10.49
CA GLY A 357 -17.98 22.05 -11.41
C GLY A 357 -18.27 21.26 -12.71
N GLY A 358 -17.86 20.00 -12.77
CA GLY A 358 -18.11 19.03 -13.84
C GLY A 358 -18.74 17.75 -13.29
N THR A 359 -19.36 16.98 -14.16
CA THR A 359 -19.87 15.63 -13.81
C THR A 359 -18.75 14.61 -14.01
N THR A 360 -18.56 13.73 -13.03
CA THR A 360 -17.76 12.50 -13.14
C THR A 360 -18.62 11.36 -13.72
N GLY A 361 -18.07 10.17 -13.83
CA GLY A 361 -18.80 8.99 -14.31
C GLY A 361 -19.11 8.99 -15.81
N ASN A 362 -18.36 9.74 -16.64
CA ASN A 362 -18.59 9.84 -18.08
C ASN A 362 -17.70 8.93 -18.91
N ASN A 363 -18.19 8.58 -20.11
CA ASN A 363 -17.45 7.81 -21.12
C ASN A 363 -16.92 6.45 -20.62
N ASN A 364 -17.56 5.86 -19.61
CA ASN A 364 -17.17 4.58 -19.06
C ASN A 364 -17.79 3.41 -19.84
N ILE A 365 -17.10 2.30 -19.89
CA ILE A 365 -17.56 1.04 -20.47
C ILE A 365 -17.78 0.05 -19.33
N ALA A 366 -19.04 -0.31 -19.06
CA ALA A 366 -19.40 -1.34 -18.09
C ALA A 366 -20.15 -2.44 -18.81
N THR A 367 -19.44 -3.48 -19.27
CA THR A 367 -20.00 -4.51 -20.14
C THR A 367 -19.44 -5.91 -19.85
N GLY A 368 -20.19 -6.95 -20.17
CA GLY A 368 -19.76 -8.34 -19.99
C GLY A 368 -19.67 -8.76 -18.52
N ASN A 369 -20.22 -7.97 -17.60
CA ASN A 369 -20.23 -8.29 -16.18
C ASN A 369 -21.40 -9.23 -15.83
N THR A 370 -21.25 -9.98 -14.77
CA THR A 370 -22.31 -10.83 -14.20
C THR A 370 -22.66 -10.33 -12.81
N MET A 371 -23.90 -9.86 -12.63
CA MET A 371 -24.40 -9.37 -11.33
C MET A 371 -25.42 -10.35 -10.77
N VAL A 372 -25.18 -10.79 -9.55
CA VAL A 372 -26.03 -11.74 -8.83
C VAL A 372 -26.42 -11.13 -7.48
N GLU A 373 -27.72 -11.03 -7.22
CA GLU A 373 -28.25 -10.56 -5.93
C GLU A 373 -27.82 -9.12 -5.57
N SER A 374 -27.84 -8.19 -6.52
CA SER A 374 -27.73 -6.77 -6.20
C SER A 374 -29.06 -6.26 -5.64
N ALA A 375 -29.03 -5.57 -4.52
CA ALA A 375 -30.25 -5.17 -3.82
C ALA A 375 -31.08 -4.12 -4.58
N CYS A 376 -30.43 -3.31 -5.43
CA CYS A 376 -31.10 -2.32 -6.26
C CYS A 376 -30.87 -2.57 -7.75
N ALA A 377 -29.68 -2.32 -8.25
CA ALA A 377 -29.38 -2.35 -9.67
C ALA A 377 -28.20 -3.25 -10.02
N GLY A 378 -28.22 -3.81 -11.23
CA GLY A 378 -27.02 -4.37 -11.83
C GLY A 378 -26.04 -3.25 -12.14
N ILE A 379 -26.48 -2.26 -12.94
CA ILE A 379 -25.74 -1.04 -13.21
C ILE A 379 -26.60 0.17 -12.85
N LEU A 380 -26.07 1.05 -12.02
CA LEU A 380 -26.66 2.35 -11.69
C LEU A 380 -25.89 3.45 -12.44
N ILE A 381 -26.63 4.32 -13.13
CA ILE A 381 -26.07 5.42 -13.91
C ILE A 381 -26.63 6.71 -13.38
N ASP A 382 -25.81 7.58 -12.83
CA ASP A 382 -26.30 8.85 -12.30
C ASP A 382 -26.78 9.81 -13.39
N THR A 383 -27.80 10.58 -13.04
CA THR A 383 -28.30 11.66 -13.90
C THR A 383 -27.21 12.68 -14.13
N GLY A 384 -26.94 13.00 -15.38
CA GLY A 384 -25.92 13.97 -15.78
C GLY A 384 -24.67 13.32 -16.35
N THR A 385 -24.44 12.03 -16.15
CA THR A 385 -23.36 11.31 -16.83
C THR A 385 -23.68 11.12 -18.31
N THR A 386 -22.67 11.07 -19.15
CA THR A 386 -22.80 10.97 -20.60
C THR A 386 -21.77 10.00 -21.21
N GLY A 387 -22.09 9.46 -22.40
CA GLY A 387 -21.14 8.66 -23.18
C GLY A 387 -20.88 7.25 -22.66
N ASN A 388 -21.62 6.80 -21.64
CA ASN A 388 -21.42 5.49 -21.03
C ASN A 388 -22.00 4.36 -21.90
N THR A 389 -21.34 3.20 -21.89
CA THR A 389 -21.79 1.96 -22.53
C THR A 389 -21.97 0.89 -21.47
N THR A 390 -23.18 0.29 -21.40
CA THR A 390 -23.57 -0.63 -20.33
C THR A 390 -24.22 -1.93 -20.83
N SER A 391 -23.85 -2.42 -21.99
CA SER A 391 -24.42 -3.65 -22.55
C SER A 391 -23.42 -4.32 -23.51
N PRO A 392 -23.37 -5.65 -23.55
CA PRO A 392 -24.20 -6.61 -22.80
C PRO A 392 -23.66 -6.97 -21.41
N ASP A 393 -24.53 -7.28 -20.46
CA ASP A 393 -24.24 -7.80 -19.12
C ASP A 393 -25.25 -8.93 -18.78
N THR A 394 -24.95 -9.72 -17.74
CA THR A 394 -25.81 -10.81 -17.25
C THR A 394 -26.30 -10.49 -15.83
N TYR A 395 -27.61 -10.68 -15.61
CA TYR A 395 -28.24 -10.32 -14.34
C TYR A 395 -29.06 -11.48 -13.76
N PHE A 396 -28.87 -11.77 -12.47
CA PHE A 396 -29.62 -12.75 -11.72
C PHE A 396 -30.12 -12.15 -10.41
N THR A 397 -31.42 -12.21 -10.15
CA THR A 397 -32.02 -11.69 -8.90
C THR A 397 -31.65 -10.21 -8.66
N VAL A 398 -31.75 -9.40 -9.72
CA VAL A 398 -31.46 -7.96 -9.69
C VAL A 398 -32.74 -7.22 -10.02
N PRO A 399 -33.29 -6.34 -9.14
CA PRO A 399 -34.53 -5.63 -9.36
C PRO A 399 -34.52 -4.79 -10.64
N PHE A 400 -33.43 -4.07 -10.88
CA PHE A 400 -33.24 -3.24 -12.09
C PHE A 400 -31.91 -3.62 -12.76
N PRO A 401 -31.94 -4.30 -13.93
CA PRO A 401 -30.70 -4.59 -14.66
C PRO A 401 -29.86 -3.36 -14.91
N VAL A 402 -30.42 -2.29 -15.47
CA VAL A 402 -29.80 -0.98 -15.64
C VAL A 402 -30.84 0.08 -15.26
N THR A 403 -30.45 1.06 -14.46
CA THR A 403 -31.33 2.18 -14.11
C THR A 403 -30.55 3.49 -14.05
N SER A 404 -31.22 4.58 -14.43
CA SER A 404 -30.65 5.94 -14.29
C SER A 404 -31.30 6.71 -13.15
N SER A 405 -32.15 6.07 -12.33
CA SER A 405 -32.90 6.76 -11.29
C SER A 405 -32.48 6.29 -9.90
N THR A 406 -31.88 7.19 -9.15
CA THR A 406 -31.67 7.04 -7.71
C THR A 406 -32.97 6.84 -6.93
N ALA A 407 -34.12 7.32 -7.46
CA ALA A 407 -35.44 7.12 -6.86
C ALA A 407 -35.86 5.64 -6.86
N SER A 408 -35.28 4.80 -7.70
CA SER A 408 -35.55 3.37 -7.76
C SER A 408 -34.77 2.56 -6.75
N CYS A 409 -33.72 3.13 -6.15
CA CYS A 409 -32.84 2.49 -5.19
C CYS A 409 -33.05 3.09 -3.78
N PRO A 410 -33.83 2.45 -2.89
CA PRO A 410 -34.24 3.03 -1.61
C PRO A 410 -33.08 3.30 -0.63
N PHE A 411 -31.91 2.71 -0.83
CA PHE A 411 -30.73 2.90 0.03
C PHE A 411 -29.81 4.05 -0.37
N VAL A 412 -30.03 4.61 -1.52
CA VAL A 412 -29.18 5.65 -2.12
C VAL A 412 -29.31 7.01 -1.43
N ALA A 413 -30.32 7.19 -0.60
CA ALA A 413 -30.58 8.43 0.13
C ALA A 413 -29.71 8.63 1.38
N GLY A 414 -28.62 7.91 1.54
CA GLY A 414 -27.68 8.12 2.64
C GLY A 414 -26.91 9.44 2.48
N PRO A 415 -26.51 10.10 3.58
CA PRO A 415 -25.83 11.39 3.56
C PRO A 415 -24.46 11.40 2.86
N MET A 416 -24.01 10.27 2.32
CA MET A 416 -22.75 10.19 1.58
C MET A 416 -22.74 11.05 0.31
N ARG A 417 -23.85 11.14 -0.44
CA ARG A 417 -23.91 11.97 -1.63
C ARG A 417 -23.92 13.46 -1.37
N ALA A 418 -24.25 13.88 -0.14
CA ALA A 418 -24.34 15.31 0.21
C ALA A 418 -23.08 15.89 0.87
N LYS A 419 -22.10 15.05 1.25
CA LYS A 419 -20.89 15.47 2.01
C LYS A 419 -19.64 14.70 1.61
N ALA A 420 -19.35 14.59 0.33
CA ALA A 420 -18.13 13.90 -0.14
C ALA A 420 -16.82 14.54 0.36
N THR A 421 -16.88 15.74 0.94
CA THR A 421 -15.71 16.49 1.41
C THR A 421 -14.92 15.86 2.55
N ASN A 422 -15.46 14.79 3.23
CA ASN A 422 -14.76 14.19 4.37
C ASN A 422 -14.90 12.66 4.45
N LYS A 423 -15.38 11.98 3.43
CA LYS A 423 -15.77 10.57 3.56
C LYS A 423 -14.68 9.57 3.24
N PHE A 424 -13.86 9.90 2.29
CA PHE A 424 -12.64 9.19 2.03
C PHE A 424 -11.53 9.98 2.71
N SER A 425 -10.93 9.43 3.74
CA SER A 425 -9.70 9.95 4.31
C SER A 425 -8.58 9.03 3.81
N PRO A 426 -8.03 9.28 2.61
CA PRO A 426 -6.89 8.53 2.14
C PRO A 426 -5.74 8.76 3.13
N ALA A 427 -4.91 7.75 3.36
CA ALA A 427 -3.66 7.95 4.04
C ALA A 427 -2.77 8.77 3.10
N ARG A 428 -2.41 9.96 3.50
CA ARG A 428 -1.30 10.70 2.93
C ARG A 428 -0.04 10.34 3.65
#